data_aa22784cc20dd845c9c24b8efe181a3b
#
_entry.id   aa22784cc20dd845c9c24b8efe181a3b
#
_cell.length_a   1.000
_cell.length_b   1.000
_cell.length_c   1.000
_cell.angle_alpha   90.00
_cell.angle_beta   90.00
_cell.angle_gamma   90.00
#
_symmetry.space_group_name_H-M   'P 1'
#
loop_
_entity.id
_entity.type
_entity.pdbx_description
1 polymer ?
#
loop_
_entity_poly.entity_id
_entity_poly.type
_entity_poly.pdbx_seq_one_letter_code
_entity_poly.pdbx_strand_id
1 'polypeptide(L)'
;MVQQETRLKVADNSGAKELLCIRVLGGSKRKYGNVGDVIVATVKSATPGGVVKKGKVVKAVIVRSKKGIKRNDGSYIAFDENAAVIIKDDKTPVGTRIFGPVARELRDPEFMKIVSLAPEVL
;
A
#
# COMPACT_ATOMS: atom_id res chain seq x y z
N MET A 1 -9.32 -0.06 -9.13
CA MET A 1 -9.29 0.36 -7.73
C MET A 1 -9.27 -0.85 -6.81
N VAL A 2 -8.74 -0.67 -5.63
CA VAL A 2 -8.68 -1.73 -4.63
C VAL A 2 -10.00 -1.79 -3.87
N GLN A 3 -10.53 -3.00 -3.71
CA GLN A 3 -11.77 -3.23 -2.97
C GLN A 3 -11.61 -4.50 -2.12
N GLN A 4 -12.66 -4.86 -1.39
CA GLN A 4 -12.67 -6.11 -0.65
C GLN A 4 -12.33 -7.28 -1.57
N GLU A 5 -11.47 -8.18 -1.10
CA GLU A 5 -10.96 -9.36 -1.83
C GLU A 5 -9.97 -9.05 -2.96
N THR A 6 -9.58 -7.80 -3.17
CA THR A 6 -8.48 -7.49 -4.10
C THR A 6 -7.16 -7.99 -3.54
N ARG A 7 -6.37 -8.66 -4.37
CA ARG A 7 -5.00 -9.07 -4.02
C ARG A 7 -4.02 -7.98 -4.41
N LEU A 8 -3.07 -7.69 -3.51
CA LEU A 8 -2.04 -6.68 -3.73
C LEU A 8 -0.67 -7.28 -3.46
N LYS A 9 0.32 -6.80 -4.18
CA LYS A 9 1.72 -7.10 -3.87
C LYS A 9 2.18 -6.20 -2.73
N VAL A 10 3.16 -6.67 -1.98
CA VAL A 10 3.77 -5.89 -0.91
C VAL A 10 5.07 -5.27 -1.44
N ALA A 11 5.18 -3.96 -1.31
CA ALA A 11 6.30 -3.20 -1.86
C ALA A 11 7.40 -2.89 -0.83
N ASP A 12 7.47 -3.67 0.24
CA ASP A 12 8.46 -3.45 1.29
C ASP A 12 9.20 -4.74 1.67
N ASN A 13 10.19 -4.62 2.55
CA ASN A 13 11.00 -5.73 3.03
C ASN A 13 10.53 -6.29 4.37
N SER A 14 9.26 -6.14 4.72
CA SER A 14 8.69 -6.67 5.97
C SER A 14 8.61 -8.20 6.00
N GLY A 15 8.76 -8.85 4.84
CA GLY A 15 8.64 -10.30 4.71
C GLY A 15 7.32 -10.74 4.08
N ALA A 16 6.27 -9.95 4.14
CA ALA A 16 5.03 -10.24 3.44
C ALA A 16 5.23 -10.04 1.93
N LYS A 17 4.59 -10.89 1.14
CA LYS A 17 4.68 -10.85 -0.33
C LYS A 17 3.35 -10.49 -0.99
N GLU A 18 2.25 -10.99 -0.45
CA GLU A 18 0.92 -10.77 -1.01
C GLU A 18 -0.09 -10.54 0.09
N LEU A 19 -0.97 -9.57 -0.13
CA LEU A 19 -2.07 -9.23 0.76
C LEU A 19 -3.41 -9.47 0.08
N LEU A 20 -4.41 -9.83 0.87
CA LEU A 20 -5.82 -9.84 0.46
C LEU A 20 -6.54 -8.73 1.21
N CYS A 21 -7.09 -7.77 0.48
CA CYS A 21 -7.83 -6.65 1.09
C CYS A 21 -9.10 -7.16 1.75
N ILE A 22 -9.26 -6.89 3.04
CA ILE A 22 -10.47 -7.22 3.78
C ILE A 22 -11.42 -6.03 3.78
N ARG A 23 -10.88 -4.82 3.97
CA ARG A 23 -11.70 -3.61 4.11
C ARG A 23 -10.88 -2.38 3.75
N VAL A 24 -11.56 -1.41 3.13
CA VAL A 24 -10.98 -0.08 2.88
C VAL A 24 -11.43 0.85 4.00
N LEU A 25 -10.48 1.48 4.70
CA LEU A 25 -10.77 2.42 5.77
C LEU A 25 -11.08 3.81 5.21
N GLY A 26 -11.78 4.62 5.98
CA GLY A 26 -12.10 5.99 5.60
C GLY A 26 -13.57 6.33 5.56
N GLY A 27 -14.40 5.56 6.25
CA GLY A 27 -15.84 5.81 6.34
C GLY A 27 -16.65 4.53 6.27
N SER A 28 -17.84 4.52 6.85
CA SER A 28 -18.65 3.32 7.01
C SER A 28 -19.14 2.73 5.68
N LYS A 29 -19.15 3.51 4.60
CA LYS A 29 -19.64 3.07 3.27
C LYS A 29 -18.55 3.04 2.22
N ARG A 30 -17.30 3.15 2.60
CA ARG A 30 -16.22 3.18 1.64
C ARG A 30 -15.99 1.79 1.04
N LYS A 31 -16.12 1.67 -0.28
CA LYS A 31 -15.98 0.41 -1.00
C LYS A 31 -14.65 0.28 -1.72
N TYR A 32 -14.07 1.37 -2.17
CA TYR A 32 -12.89 1.36 -3.04
C TYR A 32 -11.78 2.21 -2.48
N GLY A 33 -10.54 1.72 -2.65
CA GLY A 33 -9.35 2.47 -2.28
C GLY A 33 -8.46 2.74 -3.48
N ASN A 34 -7.73 3.84 -3.42
CA ASN A 34 -6.71 4.21 -4.40
C ASN A 34 -5.44 4.61 -3.64
N VAL A 35 -4.42 5.11 -4.36
CA VAL A 35 -3.16 5.52 -3.73
C VAL A 35 -3.41 6.48 -2.56
N GLY A 36 -2.73 6.21 -1.45
CA GLY A 36 -2.87 7.00 -0.23
C GLY A 36 -3.95 6.52 0.72
N ASP A 37 -4.81 5.60 0.30
CA ASP A 37 -5.83 5.04 1.16
C ASP A 37 -5.27 3.90 2.00
N VAL A 38 -5.75 3.80 3.25
CA VAL A 38 -5.37 2.74 4.18
C VAL A 38 -6.38 1.62 4.10
N ILE A 39 -5.88 0.39 4.04
CA ILE A 39 -6.72 -0.81 4.03
C ILE A 39 -6.36 -1.72 5.19
N VAL A 40 -7.32 -2.57 5.58
CA VAL A 40 -7.06 -3.73 6.43
C VAL A 40 -6.93 -4.94 5.51
N ALA A 41 -5.90 -5.73 5.69
CA ALA A 41 -5.61 -6.86 4.81
C ALA A 41 -5.07 -8.07 5.58
N THR A 42 -5.25 -9.25 4.99
CA THR A 42 -4.66 -10.50 5.50
C THR A 42 -3.43 -10.84 4.67
N VAL A 43 -2.35 -11.24 5.32
CA VAL A 43 -1.14 -11.69 4.64
C VAL A 43 -1.38 -13.10 4.09
N LYS A 44 -1.38 -13.23 2.76
CA LYS A 44 -1.61 -14.51 2.08
C LYS A 44 -0.33 -15.26 1.73
N SER A 45 0.77 -14.52 1.57
CA SER A 45 2.09 -15.11 1.29
C SER A 45 3.15 -14.28 1.98
N ALA A 46 4.10 -14.95 2.63
CA ALA A 46 5.18 -14.29 3.36
C ALA A 46 6.44 -15.17 3.33
N THR A 47 7.60 -14.50 3.44
CA THR A 47 8.88 -15.17 3.56
C THR A 47 9.02 -15.75 4.98
N PRO A 48 9.41 -17.02 5.12
CA PRO A 48 9.67 -17.60 6.44
C PRO A 48 10.74 -16.78 7.19
N GLY A 49 10.48 -16.51 8.46
CA GLY A 49 11.41 -15.74 9.29
C GLY A 49 11.31 -14.23 9.15
N GLY A 50 10.40 -13.72 8.31
CA GLY A 50 10.16 -12.28 8.20
C GLY A 50 9.45 -11.71 9.42
N VAL A 51 9.42 -10.38 9.50
CA VAL A 51 8.75 -9.66 10.59
C VAL A 51 7.24 -9.91 10.58
N VAL A 52 6.66 -9.96 9.38
CA VAL A 52 5.24 -10.20 9.19
C VAL A 52 5.03 -11.62 8.69
N LYS A 53 4.14 -12.34 9.33
CA LYS A 53 3.90 -13.77 9.05
C LYS A 53 2.59 -13.97 8.29
N LYS A 54 2.53 -15.08 7.54
CA LYS A 54 1.33 -15.51 6.82
C LYS A 54 0.14 -15.66 7.77
N GLY A 55 -1.02 -15.21 7.33
CA GLY A 55 -2.27 -15.29 8.10
C GLY A 55 -2.53 -14.12 9.03
N LYS A 56 -1.55 -13.25 9.22
CA LYS A 56 -1.72 -12.08 10.08
C LYS A 56 -2.59 -11.02 9.41
N VAL A 57 -3.43 -10.35 10.21
CA VAL A 57 -4.20 -9.19 9.75
C VAL A 57 -3.38 -7.94 10.02
N VAL A 58 -3.21 -7.11 9.00
CA VAL A 58 -2.36 -5.92 9.05
C VAL A 58 -3.07 -4.72 8.42
N LYS A 59 -2.59 -3.52 8.75
CA LYS A 59 -2.95 -2.30 8.03
C LYS A 59 -1.89 -2.01 6.98
N ALA A 60 -2.32 -1.51 5.83
CA ALA A 60 -1.42 -1.16 4.74
C ALA A 60 -1.93 0.08 4.02
N VAL A 61 -1.01 0.83 3.42
CA VAL A 61 -1.35 1.97 2.57
C VAL A 61 -1.06 1.60 1.12
N ILE A 62 -1.98 1.93 0.22
CA ILE A 62 -1.82 1.66 -1.20
C ILE A 62 -0.83 2.66 -1.78
N VAL A 63 0.26 2.17 -2.39
CA VAL A 63 1.32 3.00 -2.97
C VAL A 63 1.30 3.01 -4.48
N ARG A 64 0.71 1.99 -5.13
CA ARG A 64 0.55 1.89 -6.57
C ARG A 64 -0.82 1.32 -6.90
N SER A 65 -1.41 1.75 -8.00
CA SER A 65 -2.70 1.26 -8.47
C SER A 65 -2.71 1.11 -9.97
N LYS A 66 -3.25 0.00 -10.46
CA LYS A 66 -3.47 -0.23 -11.90
C LYS A 66 -4.42 0.79 -12.51
N LYS A 67 -5.45 1.16 -11.79
CA LYS A 67 -6.41 2.16 -12.27
C LYS A 67 -5.76 3.52 -12.45
N GLY A 68 -4.79 3.83 -11.59
CA GLY A 68 -4.07 5.09 -11.68
C GLY A 68 -4.81 6.29 -11.11
N ILE A 69 -4.21 7.44 -11.28
CA ILE A 69 -4.65 8.70 -10.69
C ILE A 69 -4.65 9.77 -11.75
N LYS A 70 -5.75 10.51 -11.86
CA LYS A 70 -5.82 11.71 -12.69
C LYS A 70 -5.38 12.90 -11.82
N ARG A 71 -4.40 13.64 -12.30
CA ARG A 71 -3.85 14.79 -11.57
C ARG A 71 -4.47 16.10 -12.02
N ASN A 72 -4.34 17.13 -11.17
CA ASN A 72 -4.92 18.44 -11.43
C ASN A 72 -4.34 19.15 -12.67
N ASP A 73 -3.11 18.83 -13.06
CA ASP A 73 -2.47 19.37 -14.25
C ASP A 73 -2.89 18.69 -15.56
N GLY A 74 -3.83 17.75 -15.48
CA GLY A 74 -4.30 16.99 -16.63
C GLY A 74 -3.51 15.72 -16.92
N SER A 75 -2.39 15.48 -16.23
CA SER A 75 -1.63 14.24 -16.40
C SER A 75 -2.31 13.07 -15.70
N TYR A 76 -1.93 11.86 -16.12
CA TYR A 76 -2.48 10.63 -15.57
C TYR A 76 -1.33 9.67 -15.31
N ILE A 77 -1.30 9.08 -14.12
CA ILE A 77 -0.30 8.08 -13.79
C ILE A 77 -0.98 6.77 -13.43
N ALA A 78 -0.50 5.68 -14.01
CA ALA A 78 -0.96 4.33 -13.71
C ALA A 78 0.24 3.40 -13.60
N PHE A 79 0.06 2.33 -12.84
CA PHE A 79 1.10 1.34 -12.58
C PHE A 79 0.67 -0.02 -13.12
N ASP A 80 1.64 -0.93 -13.30
CA ASP A 80 1.39 -2.27 -13.81
C ASP A 80 0.68 -3.16 -12.79
N GLU A 81 0.73 -2.80 -11.52
CA GLU A 81 0.19 -3.62 -10.44
C GLU A 81 -0.36 -2.78 -9.30
N ASN A 82 -1.25 -3.39 -8.51
CA ASN A 82 -1.65 -2.84 -7.22
C ASN A 82 -0.64 -3.26 -6.18
N ALA A 83 -0.10 -2.31 -5.43
CA ALA A 83 0.88 -2.59 -4.39
C ALA A 83 0.62 -1.76 -3.15
N ALA A 84 0.99 -2.31 -2.00
CA ALA A 84 0.80 -1.67 -0.71
C ALA A 84 2.03 -1.84 0.16
N VAL A 85 2.17 -0.96 1.14
CA VAL A 85 3.22 -1.02 2.16
C VAL A 85 2.55 -1.22 3.51
N ILE A 86 3.03 -2.20 4.28
CA ILE A 86 2.48 -2.49 5.60
C ILE A 86 2.89 -1.38 6.57
N ILE A 87 1.93 -0.88 7.31
CA ILE A 87 2.13 0.22 8.25
C ILE A 87 1.71 -0.18 9.67
N LYS A 88 2.25 0.54 10.64
CA LYS A 88 1.84 0.45 12.04
C LYS A 88 0.63 1.36 12.29
N ASP A 89 0.08 1.31 13.51
CA ASP A 89 -1.06 2.14 13.89
C ASP A 89 -0.76 3.65 13.81
N ASP A 90 0.50 4.03 13.99
CA ASP A 90 0.96 5.42 13.86
C ASP A 90 1.28 5.80 12.41
N LYS A 91 0.95 4.94 11.45
CA LYS A 91 1.16 5.12 10.00
C LYS A 91 2.62 5.13 9.55
N THR A 92 3.53 4.66 10.39
CA THR A 92 4.92 4.45 9.98
C THR A 92 5.10 3.08 9.34
N PRO A 93 6.00 2.92 8.34
CA PRO A 93 6.20 1.63 7.71
C PRO A 93 6.83 0.62 8.68
N VAL A 94 6.41 -0.64 8.56
CA VAL A 94 6.99 -1.74 9.31
C VAL A 94 8.37 -2.09 8.77
N GLY A 95 8.52 -2.08 7.45
CA GLY A 95 9.79 -2.37 6.79
C GLY A 95 10.73 -1.17 6.79
N THR A 96 11.99 -1.43 6.43
CA THR A 96 13.05 -0.41 6.36
C THR A 96 13.37 -0.01 4.92
N ARG A 97 12.83 -0.72 3.92
CA ARG A 97 13.04 -0.45 2.50
C ARG A 97 11.74 -0.56 1.73
N ILE A 98 11.61 0.26 0.70
CA ILE A 98 10.49 0.22 -0.24
C ILE A 98 11.03 -0.21 -1.60
N PHE A 99 10.32 -1.09 -2.29
CA PHE A 99 10.70 -1.59 -3.61
C PHE A 99 9.84 -0.97 -4.69
N GLY A 100 10.49 -0.49 -5.74
CA GLY A 100 9.80 0.12 -6.88
C GLY A 100 9.28 1.52 -6.60
N PRO A 101 8.63 2.13 -7.61
CA PRO A 101 8.14 3.50 -7.49
C PRO A 101 6.90 3.59 -6.60
N VAL A 102 6.72 4.76 -5.99
CA VAL A 102 5.47 5.12 -5.31
C VAL A 102 4.92 6.39 -5.93
N ALA A 103 3.61 6.59 -5.86
CA ALA A 103 3.00 7.80 -6.36
C ALA A 103 3.25 8.96 -5.40
N ARG A 104 3.50 10.16 -5.93
CA ARG A 104 3.80 11.34 -5.11
C ARG A 104 2.61 11.82 -4.28
N GLU A 105 1.42 11.31 -4.53
CA GLU A 105 0.25 11.56 -3.68
C GLU A 105 0.44 11.10 -2.23
N LEU A 106 1.45 10.25 -1.97
CA LEU A 106 1.83 9.85 -0.63
C LEU A 106 2.63 10.90 0.14
N ARG A 107 2.91 12.07 -0.43
CA ARG A 107 3.60 13.16 0.27
C ARG A 107 2.76 13.86 1.33
N ASP A 108 1.62 13.30 1.66
CA ASP A 108 0.88 13.68 2.86
C ASP A 108 1.81 13.52 4.08
N PRO A 109 1.77 14.45 5.07
CA PRO A 109 2.63 14.34 6.26
C PRO A 109 2.59 12.98 6.95
N GLU A 110 1.45 12.28 6.89
CA GLU A 110 1.30 10.98 7.52
C GLU A 110 2.18 9.89 6.89
N PHE A 111 2.53 10.02 5.60
CA PHE A 111 3.26 9.02 4.85
C PHE A 111 4.64 9.48 4.37
N MET A 112 5.16 10.54 4.93
CA MET A 112 6.46 11.09 4.50
C MET A 112 7.62 10.09 4.69
N LYS A 113 7.55 9.24 5.70
CA LYS A 113 8.57 8.21 5.89
C LYS A 113 8.58 7.20 4.75
N ILE A 114 7.42 6.84 4.22
CA ILE A 114 7.32 5.93 3.07
C ILE A 114 7.96 6.59 1.85
N VAL A 115 7.63 7.85 1.59
CA VAL A 115 8.22 8.60 0.47
C VAL A 115 9.73 8.69 0.59
N SER A 116 10.25 8.93 1.80
CA SER A 116 11.70 9.04 2.02
C SER A 116 12.44 7.72 1.82
N LEU A 117 11.77 6.60 2.01
CA LEU A 117 12.37 5.26 1.79
C LEU A 117 12.21 4.76 0.36
N ALA A 118 11.34 5.37 -0.43
CA ALA A 118 11.08 4.92 -1.80
C ALA A 118 12.25 5.26 -2.72
N PRO A 119 12.65 4.33 -3.62
CA PRO A 119 13.74 4.60 -4.56
C PRO A 119 13.34 5.60 -5.65
N GLU A 120 12.05 5.71 -5.94
CA GLU A 120 11.52 6.60 -6.97
C GLU A 120 10.12 7.06 -6.59
N VAL A 121 9.84 8.34 -6.81
CA VAL A 121 8.53 8.94 -6.55
C VAL A 121 7.99 9.51 -7.86
N LEU A 122 6.92 8.95 -8.35
CA LEU A 122 6.26 9.34 -9.59
C LEU A 122 4.94 10.06 -9.28
#